data_9e283f0c63ada06c68f6aeade0e6bb48
#
_entry.id   9e283f0c63ada06c68f6aeade0e6bb48
#
_cell.length_a   1.000
_cell.length_b   1.000
_cell.length_c   1.000
_cell.angle_alpha   90.00
_cell.angle_beta   90.00
_cell.angle_gamma   90.00
#
_symmetry.space_group_name_H-M   'P 1'
#
loop_
_entity.id
_entity.type
_entity.pdbx_description
1 polymer ?
#
loop_
_entity_poly.entity_id
_entity_poly.type
_entity_poly.pdbx_seq_one_letter_code
_entity_poly.pdbx_strand_id
1 'polypeptide(L)'
;MTISGEVEEKLRKFIRESSFATAGGVVTDLDGTAVHEFQGRIAIPKEVELGLMRHYERGRPLMLNSLRFPLSVIRTFGQDWYKLSNAPIPTVTLNGSLMGFVKKSPEDELEFEEAAAFPLTESEIVAALDGVRGLLDGGIKNVLVFYYPRDWRIGEVIWTPVPENIDHVKEKYRSASAVTAVEFPKLQDQMLAEDICMIFLLVDAPEDQLMAYQHTARSNFVTHKGVDKLFGARVMADHLQCDLRDSLGAGDTELDNFLAGVGLALLVGNNQLNFRGLADTIKLNNSQELGALLFRAAELAAEKATHG
;
A
#
# COMPACT_ATOMS: atom_id res chain seq x y z
N MET A 1 16.55 11.85 17.54
CA MET A 1 15.35 12.72 17.54
C MET A 1 14.61 12.50 18.85
N THR A 2 14.16 13.53 19.53
CA THR A 2 13.49 13.39 20.85
C THR A 2 11.98 13.39 20.60
N ILE A 3 11.30 12.32 20.96
CA ILE A 3 9.84 12.21 20.93
C ILE A 3 9.27 13.18 21.98
N SER A 4 8.19 13.91 21.67
CA SER A 4 7.57 14.83 22.65
C SER A 4 6.99 14.06 23.84
N GLY A 5 6.90 14.70 25.02
CA GLY A 5 6.37 14.03 26.21
C GLY A 5 4.93 13.54 26.04
N GLU A 6 4.09 14.27 25.31
CA GLU A 6 2.72 13.85 25.03
C GLU A 6 2.65 12.60 24.14
N VAL A 7 3.48 12.54 23.11
CA VAL A 7 3.56 11.37 22.20
C VAL A 7 4.08 10.16 22.97
N GLU A 8 5.11 10.33 23.79
CA GLU A 8 5.67 9.27 24.64
C GLU A 8 4.59 8.72 25.61
N GLU A 9 3.78 9.59 26.21
CA GLU A 9 2.73 9.18 27.14
C GLU A 9 1.63 8.36 26.44
N LYS A 10 1.15 8.82 25.26
CA LYS A 10 0.18 8.05 24.46
C LYS A 10 0.73 6.69 24.06
N LEU A 11 1.99 6.64 23.63
CA LEU A 11 2.63 5.40 23.24
C LEU A 11 2.75 4.43 24.43
N ARG A 12 3.20 4.92 25.61
CA ARG A 12 3.27 4.13 26.85
C ARG A 12 1.89 3.63 27.29
N LYS A 13 0.86 4.47 27.20
CA LYS A 13 -0.51 4.07 27.50
C LYS A 13 -0.92 2.91 26.60
N PHE A 14 -0.78 3.05 25.27
CA PHE A 14 -1.11 2.00 24.32
C PHE A 14 -0.36 0.70 24.61
N ILE A 15 0.96 0.74 24.78
CA ILE A 15 1.76 -0.46 25.08
C ILE A 15 1.32 -1.12 26.39
N ARG A 16 0.97 -0.34 27.42
CA ARG A 16 0.51 -0.87 28.72
C ARG A 16 -0.85 -1.52 28.61
N GLU A 17 -1.82 -0.92 27.90
CA GLU A 17 -3.23 -1.30 27.88
C GLU A 17 -3.58 -2.34 26.80
N SER A 18 -2.75 -2.48 25.74
CA SER A 18 -2.92 -3.44 24.67
C SER A 18 -2.08 -4.71 24.85
N SER A 19 -2.39 -5.74 24.07
CA SER A 19 -1.54 -6.92 23.92
C SER A 19 -0.48 -6.77 22.80
N PHE A 20 -0.09 -5.55 22.47
CA PHE A 20 0.86 -5.28 21.39
C PHE A 20 2.13 -6.11 21.49
N ALA A 21 2.69 -6.24 22.69
CA ALA A 21 3.93 -6.99 22.93
C ALA A 21 3.83 -8.51 22.62
N THR A 22 2.63 -9.07 22.52
CA THR A 22 2.40 -10.52 22.33
C THR A 22 1.54 -10.87 21.11
N ALA A 23 0.52 -10.08 20.81
CA ALA A 23 -0.45 -10.35 19.75
C ALA A 23 -0.51 -9.30 18.65
N GLY A 24 0.08 -8.12 18.85
CA GLY A 24 0.07 -7.03 17.87
C GLY A 24 1.19 -7.09 16.85
N GLY A 25 1.05 -6.29 15.81
CA GLY A 25 2.02 -6.08 14.76
C GLY A 25 2.13 -4.61 14.33
N VAL A 26 2.85 -4.36 13.27
CA VAL A 26 2.95 -3.05 12.62
C VAL A 26 2.40 -3.14 11.22
N VAL A 27 1.40 -2.32 10.91
CA VAL A 27 0.83 -2.17 9.57
C VAL A 27 1.23 -0.80 9.05
N THR A 28 1.89 -0.71 7.91
CA THR A 28 2.30 0.57 7.35
C THR A 28 1.94 0.69 5.88
N ASP A 29 1.41 1.85 5.48
CA ASP A 29 1.45 2.25 4.10
C ASP A 29 2.90 2.56 3.68
N LEU A 30 3.15 2.65 2.37
CA LEU A 30 4.46 2.94 1.80
C LEU A 30 4.60 4.41 1.41
N ASP A 31 3.81 4.86 0.43
CA ASP A 31 4.00 6.16 -0.21
C ASP A 31 3.52 7.31 0.68
N GLY A 32 4.41 8.26 0.95
CA GLY A 32 4.13 9.36 1.88
C GLY A 32 4.19 8.98 3.36
N THR A 33 4.28 7.69 3.68
CA THR A 33 4.32 7.14 5.04
C THR A 33 5.68 6.56 5.39
N ALA A 34 5.97 5.34 4.93
CA ALA A 34 7.25 4.67 5.22
C ALA A 34 8.34 5.02 4.23
N VAL A 35 8.00 5.42 3.01
CA VAL A 35 8.93 5.81 1.97
C VAL A 35 8.69 7.24 1.50
N HIS A 36 9.76 7.92 1.11
CA HIS A 36 9.71 9.26 0.54
C HIS A 36 10.52 9.33 -0.75
N GLU A 37 10.13 10.27 -1.59
CA GLU A 37 10.95 10.67 -2.71
C GLU A 37 12.05 11.62 -2.24
N PHE A 38 13.31 11.25 -2.47
CA PHE A 38 14.47 12.08 -2.24
C PHE A 38 15.30 12.18 -3.52
N GLN A 39 15.44 13.38 -4.05
CA GLN A 39 16.18 13.65 -5.29
C GLN A 39 15.75 12.77 -6.49
N GLY A 40 14.44 12.59 -6.67
CA GLY A 40 13.87 11.78 -7.75
C GLY A 40 14.00 10.26 -7.54
N ARG A 41 14.37 9.82 -6.33
CA ARG A 41 14.40 8.41 -5.96
C ARG A 41 13.51 8.13 -4.76
N ILE A 42 12.73 7.08 -4.86
CA ILE A 42 11.97 6.56 -3.73
C ILE A 42 12.95 5.81 -2.82
N ALA A 43 13.03 6.21 -1.57
CA ALA A 43 13.91 5.61 -0.58
C ALA A 43 13.22 5.49 0.78
N ILE A 44 13.62 4.48 1.53
CA ILE A 44 13.19 4.30 2.91
C ILE A 44 14.18 5.06 3.80
N PRO A 45 13.72 5.98 4.66
CA PRO A 45 14.58 6.60 5.64
C PRO A 45 15.19 5.57 6.58
N LYS A 46 16.46 5.78 6.95
CA LYS A 46 17.18 4.85 7.84
C LYS A 46 16.50 4.64 9.18
N GLU A 47 15.86 5.66 9.69
CA GLU A 47 15.09 5.62 10.93
C GLU A 47 13.89 4.66 10.82
N VAL A 48 13.19 4.66 9.68
CA VAL A 48 12.07 3.73 9.43
C VAL A 48 12.58 2.30 9.35
N GLU A 49 13.65 2.06 8.59
CA GLU A 49 14.28 0.74 8.51
C GLU A 49 14.64 0.20 9.90
N LEU A 50 15.31 1.01 10.71
CA LEU A 50 15.71 0.62 12.07
C LEU A 50 14.49 0.37 12.97
N GLY A 51 13.46 1.21 12.88
CA GLY A 51 12.23 1.06 13.64
C GLY A 51 11.53 -0.25 13.30
N LEU A 52 11.33 -0.54 12.02
CA LEU A 52 10.73 -1.80 11.55
C LEU A 52 11.57 -3.01 11.94
N MET A 53 12.90 -2.91 11.77
CA MET A 53 13.81 -4.00 12.11
C MET A 53 13.72 -4.39 13.59
N ARG A 54 13.58 -3.40 14.50
CA ARG A 54 13.42 -3.67 15.93
C ARG A 54 12.15 -4.44 16.26
N HIS A 55 11.04 -4.20 15.55
CA HIS A 55 9.83 -4.99 15.71
C HIS A 55 10.01 -6.42 15.19
N TYR A 56 10.62 -6.55 14.01
CA TYR A 56 10.93 -7.85 13.43
C TYR A 56 11.81 -8.71 14.34
N GLU A 57 12.91 -8.16 14.88
CA GLU A 57 13.82 -8.85 15.81
C GLU A 57 13.10 -9.37 17.08
N ARG A 58 11.96 -8.78 17.42
CA ARG A 58 11.11 -9.19 18.55
C ARG A 58 9.96 -10.12 18.14
N GLY A 59 9.98 -10.63 16.92
CA GLY A 59 8.95 -11.52 16.40
C GLY A 59 7.59 -10.84 16.18
N ARG A 60 7.55 -9.50 16.03
CA ARG A 60 6.32 -8.79 15.69
C ARG A 60 6.13 -8.80 14.17
N PRO A 61 4.95 -9.22 13.68
CA PRO A 61 4.68 -9.17 12.25
C PRO A 61 4.69 -7.74 11.75
N LEU A 62 5.32 -7.56 10.59
CA LEU A 62 5.30 -6.30 9.84
C LEU A 62 4.47 -6.52 8.59
N MET A 63 3.46 -5.69 8.37
CA MET A 63 2.58 -5.78 7.21
C MET A 63 2.70 -4.48 6.40
N LEU A 64 3.07 -4.61 5.14
CA LEU A 64 2.93 -3.52 4.17
C LEU A 64 1.50 -3.49 3.64
N ASN A 65 0.91 -2.31 3.51
CA ASN A 65 -0.45 -2.14 3.01
C ASN A 65 -0.53 -0.98 2.04
N SER A 66 -0.41 -1.27 0.75
CA SER A 66 -0.19 -0.27 -0.29
C SER A 66 -1.15 -0.42 -1.47
N LEU A 67 -1.33 0.68 -2.22
CA LEU A 67 -1.94 0.64 -3.55
C LEU A 67 -1.03 0.01 -4.61
N ARG A 68 0.28 -0.08 -4.33
CA ARG A 68 1.26 -0.61 -5.28
C ARG A 68 0.98 -2.06 -5.62
N PHE A 69 1.33 -2.47 -6.83
CA PHE A 69 1.34 -3.87 -7.25
C PHE A 69 2.63 -4.59 -6.78
N PRO A 70 2.64 -5.94 -6.69
CA PRO A 70 3.74 -6.68 -6.06
C PRO A 70 5.12 -6.36 -6.62
N LEU A 71 5.30 -6.30 -7.95
CA LEU A 71 6.60 -5.95 -8.56
C LEU A 71 7.09 -4.56 -8.12
N SER A 72 6.19 -3.61 -7.95
CA SER A 72 6.53 -2.28 -7.46
C SER A 72 6.99 -2.33 -6.00
N VAL A 73 6.31 -3.10 -5.15
CA VAL A 73 6.73 -3.31 -3.74
C VAL A 73 8.09 -3.96 -3.66
N ILE A 74 8.35 -5.01 -4.47
CA ILE A 74 9.65 -5.68 -4.54
C ILE A 74 10.76 -4.67 -4.84
N ARG A 75 10.54 -3.79 -5.83
CA ARG A 75 11.56 -2.82 -6.29
C ARG A 75 11.79 -1.66 -5.31
N THR A 76 10.76 -1.22 -4.60
CA THR A 76 10.81 -0.01 -3.76
C THR A 76 11.08 -0.29 -2.30
N PHE A 77 10.75 -1.47 -1.80
CA PHE A 77 10.92 -1.85 -0.40
C PHE A 77 11.62 -3.20 -0.25
N GLY A 78 11.19 -4.21 -0.99
CA GLY A 78 11.61 -5.59 -0.78
C GLY A 78 13.11 -5.79 -0.84
N GLN A 79 13.78 -5.20 -1.83
CA GLN A 79 15.23 -5.35 -1.99
C GLN A 79 16.02 -4.77 -0.82
N ASP A 80 15.62 -3.62 -0.30
CA ASP A 80 16.33 -2.99 0.84
C ASP A 80 16.01 -3.71 2.14
N TRP A 81 14.76 -4.14 2.34
CA TRP A 81 14.38 -4.98 3.47
C TRP A 81 15.17 -6.29 3.54
N TYR A 82 15.31 -6.99 2.41
CA TYR A 82 16.05 -8.24 2.39
C TYR A 82 17.56 -8.11 2.63
N LYS A 83 18.15 -6.95 2.33
CA LYS A 83 19.53 -6.65 2.74
C LYS A 83 19.68 -6.57 4.26
N LEU A 84 18.63 -6.17 4.96
CA LEU A 84 18.65 -5.99 6.41
C LEU A 84 18.24 -7.26 7.15
N SER A 85 17.11 -7.86 6.78
CA SER A 85 16.42 -8.87 7.57
C SER A 85 16.54 -10.28 7.01
N ASN A 86 16.72 -10.41 5.68
CA ASN A 86 16.64 -11.69 4.95
C ASN A 86 15.35 -12.47 5.26
N ALA A 87 14.24 -11.76 5.45
CA ALA A 87 12.97 -12.33 5.92
C ALA A 87 11.80 -11.98 4.99
N PRO A 88 10.83 -12.89 4.83
CA PRO A 88 9.60 -12.62 4.10
C PRO A 88 8.85 -11.42 4.66
N ILE A 89 8.18 -10.67 3.78
CA ILE A 89 7.40 -9.49 4.14
C ILE A 89 5.93 -9.77 3.82
N PRO A 90 5.05 -9.83 4.83
CA PRO A 90 3.62 -9.83 4.60
C PRO A 90 3.19 -8.54 3.90
N THR A 91 2.48 -8.65 2.80
CA THR A 91 2.18 -7.52 1.93
C THR A 91 0.74 -7.58 1.44
N VAL A 92 0.00 -6.51 1.67
CA VAL A 92 -1.31 -6.22 1.08
C VAL A 92 -1.07 -5.23 -0.05
N THR A 93 -1.45 -5.59 -1.26
CA THR A 93 -1.24 -4.80 -2.48
C THR A 93 -2.57 -4.49 -3.17
N LEU A 94 -2.54 -3.59 -4.16
CA LEU A 94 -3.68 -3.26 -5.00
C LEU A 94 -4.93 -2.92 -4.18
N ASN A 95 -4.76 -2.04 -3.19
CA ASN A 95 -5.86 -1.61 -2.31
C ASN A 95 -6.57 -2.76 -1.57
N GLY A 96 -5.87 -3.84 -1.23
CA GLY A 96 -6.46 -4.98 -0.55
C GLY A 96 -6.93 -6.12 -1.46
N SER A 97 -6.77 -6.00 -2.78
CA SER A 97 -7.24 -7.01 -3.73
C SER A 97 -6.29 -8.18 -3.92
N LEU A 98 -5.02 -8.01 -3.60
CA LEU A 98 -4.01 -9.06 -3.74
C LEU A 98 -3.07 -9.06 -2.52
N MET A 99 -2.96 -10.17 -1.84
CA MET A 99 -2.20 -10.32 -0.61
C MET A 99 -1.28 -11.51 -0.67
N GLY A 100 -0.12 -11.40 -0.02
CA GLY A 100 0.86 -12.47 0.02
C GLY A 100 2.14 -12.05 0.71
N PHE A 101 3.22 -12.72 0.35
CA PHE A 101 4.53 -12.52 0.93
C PHE A 101 5.54 -12.20 -0.17
N VAL A 102 6.24 -11.08 -0.01
CA VAL A 102 7.49 -10.89 -0.75
C VAL A 102 8.55 -11.75 -0.09
N LYS A 103 9.12 -12.68 -0.81
CA LYS A 103 10.12 -13.63 -0.31
C LYS A 103 11.21 -13.90 -1.35
N LYS A 104 12.27 -14.59 -0.95
CA LYS A 104 13.27 -15.12 -1.87
C LYS A 104 12.83 -16.46 -2.43
N SER A 105 13.01 -16.61 -3.73
CA SER A 105 12.91 -17.91 -4.42
C SER A 105 14.13 -18.78 -4.13
N PRO A 106 14.12 -20.07 -4.52
CA PRO A 106 15.29 -20.92 -4.44
C PRO A 106 16.51 -20.38 -5.22
N GLU A 107 16.28 -19.57 -6.25
CA GLU A 107 17.28 -18.92 -7.10
C GLU A 107 17.83 -17.61 -6.51
N ASP A 108 17.45 -17.28 -5.27
CA ASP A 108 17.79 -16.04 -4.54
C ASP A 108 17.20 -14.75 -5.16
N GLU A 109 16.18 -14.88 -6.01
CA GLU A 109 15.43 -13.76 -6.56
C GLU A 109 14.23 -13.42 -5.67
N LEU A 110 13.83 -12.15 -5.64
CA LEU A 110 12.61 -11.75 -4.92
C LEU A 110 11.38 -12.04 -5.76
N GLU A 111 10.44 -12.76 -5.16
CA GLU A 111 9.16 -13.11 -5.73
C GLU A 111 8.01 -12.76 -4.78
N PHE A 112 6.80 -12.74 -5.31
CA PHE A 112 5.59 -12.61 -4.52
C PHE A 112 4.87 -13.96 -4.47
N GLU A 113 4.71 -14.50 -3.27
CA GLU A 113 3.89 -15.68 -3.01
C GLU A 113 2.48 -15.23 -2.59
N GLU A 114 1.50 -15.51 -3.45
CA GLU A 114 0.10 -15.18 -3.17
C GLU A 114 -0.44 -16.00 -1.99
N ALA A 115 -1.10 -15.31 -1.05
CA ALA A 115 -1.87 -15.92 0.03
C ALA A 115 -3.37 -15.81 -0.24
N ALA A 116 -3.84 -14.69 -0.79
CA ALA A 116 -5.24 -14.48 -1.16
C ALA A 116 -5.36 -13.43 -2.28
N ALA A 117 -6.38 -13.59 -3.12
CA ALA A 117 -6.72 -12.64 -4.17
C ALA A 117 -8.24 -12.46 -4.25
N PHE A 118 -8.68 -11.24 -4.51
CA PHE A 118 -10.07 -10.84 -4.66
C PHE A 118 -10.24 -10.05 -5.96
N PRO A 119 -10.22 -10.73 -7.11
CA PRO A 119 -10.36 -10.07 -8.40
C PRO A 119 -11.77 -9.50 -8.58
N LEU A 120 -11.88 -8.53 -9.48
CA LEU A 120 -13.14 -7.96 -9.94
C LEU A 120 -13.98 -9.05 -10.62
N THR A 121 -15.29 -8.97 -10.45
CA THR A 121 -16.23 -9.76 -11.25
C THR A 121 -16.34 -9.22 -12.67
N GLU A 122 -16.79 -10.05 -13.62
CA GLU A 122 -17.06 -9.60 -14.99
C GLU A 122 -17.99 -8.37 -15.02
N SER A 123 -19.03 -8.34 -14.19
CA SER A 123 -19.96 -7.21 -14.11
C SER A 123 -19.30 -5.92 -13.61
N GLU A 124 -18.34 -6.01 -12.70
CA GLU A 124 -17.58 -4.85 -12.21
C GLU A 124 -16.60 -4.33 -13.27
N ILE A 125 -15.95 -5.23 -14.02
CA ILE A 125 -15.10 -4.87 -15.17
C ILE A 125 -15.93 -4.17 -16.24
N VAL A 126 -17.08 -4.75 -16.63
CA VAL A 126 -17.97 -4.16 -17.62
C VAL A 126 -18.46 -2.79 -17.18
N ALA A 127 -18.88 -2.63 -15.92
CA ALA A 127 -19.33 -1.34 -15.40
C ALA A 127 -18.23 -0.27 -15.46
N ALA A 128 -16.98 -0.63 -15.12
CA ALA A 128 -15.84 0.28 -15.22
C ALA A 128 -15.56 0.69 -16.67
N LEU A 129 -15.59 -0.27 -17.59
CA LEU A 129 -15.37 -0.02 -19.03
C LEU A 129 -16.53 0.75 -19.68
N ASP A 130 -17.78 0.55 -19.25
CA ASP A 130 -18.91 1.37 -19.71
C ASP A 130 -18.75 2.84 -19.28
N GLY A 131 -18.21 3.08 -18.06
CA GLY A 131 -17.81 4.42 -17.64
C GLY A 131 -16.76 5.05 -18.56
N VAL A 132 -15.73 4.28 -18.92
CA VAL A 132 -14.68 4.73 -19.87
C VAL A 132 -15.30 5.01 -21.26
N ARG A 133 -16.16 4.13 -21.75
CA ARG A 133 -16.88 4.33 -23.02
C ARG A 133 -17.68 5.64 -23.01
N GLY A 134 -18.42 5.90 -21.94
CA GLY A 134 -19.18 7.15 -21.78
C GLY A 134 -18.29 8.39 -21.82
N LEU A 135 -17.07 8.35 -21.27
CA LEU A 135 -16.10 9.43 -21.38
C LEU A 135 -15.63 9.64 -22.83
N LEU A 136 -15.32 8.56 -23.54
CA LEU A 136 -14.88 8.60 -24.95
C LEU A 136 -15.98 9.12 -25.85
N ASP A 137 -17.22 8.66 -25.69
CA ASP A 137 -18.39 9.14 -26.44
C ASP A 137 -18.69 10.61 -26.17
N GLY A 138 -18.38 11.08 -24.95
CA GLY A 138 -18.38 12.51 -24.58
C GLY A 138 -17.22 13.34 -25.15
N GLY A 139 -16.33 12.73 -25.94
CA GLY A 139 -15.19 13.40 -26.58
C GLY A 139 -13.94 13.55 -25.70
N ILE A 140 -13.92 12.96 -24.49
CA ILE A 140 -12.76 12.98 -23.60
C ILE A 140 -11.78 11.91 -24.05
N LYS A 141 -10.66 12.31 -24.64
CA LYS A 141 -9.60 11.41 -25.13
C LYS A 141 -8.42 11.24 -24.16
N ASN A 142 -8.27 12.13 -23.19
CA ASN A 142 -7.22 12.05 -22.17
C ASN A 142 -7.64 11.12 -21.03
N VAL A 143 -7.83 9.84 -21.37
CA VAL A 143 -8.18 8.78 -20.43
C VAL A 143 -7.05 7.75 -20.46
N LEU A 144 -6.53 7.38 -19.30
CA LEU A 144 -5.66 6.22 -19.14
C LEU A 144 -6.37 5.20 -18.24
N VAL A 145 -6.40 3.96 -18.69
CA VAL A 145 -6.91 2.83 -17.91
C VAL A 145 -5.71 1.99 -17.47
N PHE A 146 -5.41 2.03 -16.20
CA PHE A 146 -4.42 1.14 -15.59
C PHE A 146 -5.18 -0.08 -15.09
N TYR A 147 -4.69 -1.26 -15.38
CA TYR A 147 -5.26 -2.48 -14.82
C TYR A 147 -4.17 -3.44 -14.38
N TYR A 148 -4.49 -4.23 -13.37
CA TYR A 148 -3.55 -5.06 -12.64
C TYR A 148 -4.07 -6.49 -12.57
N PRO A 149 -3.56 -7.39 -13.44
CA PRO A 149 -3.90 -8.81 -13.39
C PRO A 149 -3.44 -9.45 -12.07
N ARG A 150 -4.14 -10.52 -11.68
CA ARG A 150 -3.78 -11.35 -10.52
C ARG A 150 -2.40 -11.99 -10.69
N ASP A 151 -2.04 -12.40 -11.90
CA ASP A 151 -0.66 -12.82 -12.16
C ASP A 151 0.28 -11.61 -11.98
N TRP A 152 0.85 -11.52 -10.78
CA TRP A 152 1.69 -10.41 -10.36
C TRP A 152 2.92 -10.19 -11.26
N ARG A 153 3.32 -11.20 -12.06
CA ARG A 153 4.45 -11.12 -12.99
C ARG A 153 4.13 -10.24 -14.19
N ILE A 154 2.86 -10.16 -14.55
CA ILE A 154 2.39 -9.25 -15.61
C ILE A 154 2.58 -7.80 -15.15
N GLY A 155 2.31 -7.51 -13.87
CA GLY A 155 2.48 -6.19 -13.31
C GLY A 155 1.40 -5.20 -13.76
N GLU A 156 1.81 -3.94 -14.01
CA GLU A 156 0.94 -2.85 -14.42
C GLU A 156 0.80 -2.80 -15.94
N VAL A 157 -0.43 -2.79 -16.42
CA VAL A 157 -0.76 -2.57 -17.83
C VAL A 157 -1.53 -1.27 -17.97
N ILE A 158 -1.13 -0.42 -18.91
CA ILE A 158 -1.80 0.85 -19.19
C ILE A 158 -2.39 0.82 -20.58
N TRP A 159 -3.66 1.15 -20.69
CA TRP A 159 -4.32 1.38 -21.96
C TRP A 159 -4.58 2.87 -22.19
N THR A 160 -4.36 3.33 -23.43
CA THR A 160 -4.71 4.68 -23.91
C THR A 160 -5.56 4.58 -25.18
N PRO A 161 -6.60 5.42 -25.35
CA PRO A 161 -7.39 5.45 -26.59
C PRO A 161 -6.63 6.10 -27.76
N VAL A 162 -5.47 6.70 -27.51
CA VAL A 162 -4.69 7.48 -28.48
C VAL A 162 -3.36 6.77 -28.77
N PRO A 163 -3.23 6.06 -29.92
CA PRO A 163 -2.02 5.30 -30.24
C PRO A 163 -0.73 6.14 -30.24
N GLU A 164 -0.83 7.40 -30.63
CA GLU A 164 0.28 8.33 -30.69
C GLU A 164 0.86 8.67 -29.31
N ASN A 165 0.10 8.45 -28.25
CA ASN A 165 0.52 8.72 -26.87
C ASN A 165 1.30 7.56 -26.23
N ILE A 166 1.40 6.39 -26.87
CA ILE A 166 2.04 5.20 -26.26
C ILE A 166 3.44 5.52 -25.71
N ASP A 167 4.30 6.14 -26.53
CA ASP A 167 5.68 6.42 -26.14
C ASP A 167 5.76 7.44 -25.01
N HIS A 168 4.93 8.47 -25.05
CA HIS A 168 4.84 9.46 -23.97
C HIS A 168 4.37 8.83 -22.66
N VAL A 169 3.35 7.96 -22.70
CA VAL A 169 2.85 7.22 -21.54
C VAL A 169 3.91 6.28 -20.98
N LYS A 170 4.66 5.55 -21.83
CA LYS A 170 5.78 4.70 -21.40
C LYS A 170 6.89 5.52 -20.72
N GLU A 171 7.23 6.67 -21.24
CA GLU A 171 8.25 7.54 -20.65
C GLU A 171 7.81 8.05 -19.28
N LYS A 172 6.53 8.42 -19.16
CA LYS A 172 5.96 8.96 -17.94
C LYS A 172 5.77 7.89 -16.85
N TYR A 173 5.27 6.72 -17.23
CA TYR A 173 4.96 5.60 -16.31
C TYR A 173 5.94 4.44 -16.49
N ARG A 174 7.21 4.69 -16.14
CA ARG A 174 8.31 3.72 -16.32
C ARG A 174 8.17 2.43 -15.52
N SER A 175 7.29 2.40 -14.52
CA SER A 175 6.97 1.20 -13.75
C SER A 175 6.04 0.25 -14.49
N ALA A 176 5.31 0.73 -15.49
CA ALA A 176 4.39 -0.07 -16.27
C ALA A 176 5.11 -1.18 -17.03
N SER A 177 4.56 -2.36 -16.98
CA SER A 177 5.07 -3.52 -17.72
C SER A 177 4.70 -3.47 -19.19
N ALA A 178 3.54 -2.88 -19.50
CA ALA A 178 3.07 -2.69 -20.87
C ALA A 178 2.22 -1.43 -21.00
N VAL A 179 2.31 -0.79 -22.17
CA VAL A 179 1.38 0.27 -22.59
C VAL A 179 0.81 -0.12 -23.94
N THR A 180 -0.50 -0.09 -24.08
CA THR A 180 -1.23 -0.51 -25.27
C THR A 180 -2.27 0.52 -25.69
N ALA A 181 -2.63 0.53 -26.99
CA ALA A 181 -3.71 1.31 -27.55
C ALA A 181 -4.57 0.45 -28.49
N VAL A 182 -4.83 -0.79 -28.06
CA VAL A 182 -5.75 -1.66 -28.80
C VAL A 182 -7.14 -1.03 -28.86
N GLU A 183 -7.93 -1.40 -29.87
CA GLU A 183 -9.32 -0.95 -29.96
C GLU A 183 -10.10 -1.33 -28.70
N PHE A 184 -11.05 -0.48 -28.31
CA PHE A 184 -11.80 -0.64 -27.06
C PHE A 184 -12.48 -2.02 -26.89
N PRO A 185 -13.12 -2.63 -27.91
CA PRO A 185 -13.66 -4.00 -27.79
C PRO A 185 -12.58 -5.02 -27.44
N LYS A 186 -11.39 -4.90 -28.04
CA LYS A 186 -10.28 -5.79 -27.76
C LYS A 186 -9.72 -5.59 -26.32
N LEU A 187 -9.70 -4.36 -25.81
CA LEU A 187 -9.38 -4.09 -24.40
C LEU A 187 -10.37 -4.82 -23.50
N GLN A 188 -11.66 -4.72 -23.78
CA GLN A 188 -12.71 -5.39 -23.02
C GLN A 188 -12.53 -6.91 -23.02
N ASP A 189 -12.30 -7.51 -24.19
CA ASP A 189 -12.06 -8.96 -24.32
C ASP A 189 -10.82 -9.39 -23.51
N GLN A 190 -9.74 -8.62 -23.57
CA GLN A 190 -8.51 -8.90 -22.79
C GLN A 190 -8.76 -8.85 -21.28
N MET A 191 -9.46 -7.81 -20.80
CA MET A 191 -9.70 -7.67 -19.36
C MET A 191 -10.71 -8.72 -18.84
N LEU A 192 -11.67 -9.16 -19.66
CA LEU A 192 -12.61 -10.22 -19.30
C LEU A 192 -11.99 -11.64 -19.35
N ALA A 193 -10.89 -11.79 -20.08
CA ALA A 193 -10.18 -13.07 -20.17
C ALA A 193 -9.21 -13.32 -18.99
N GLU A 194 -8.98 -12.32 -18.14
CA GLU A 194 -8.02 -12.38 -17.05
C GLU A 194 -8.67 -12.02 -15.71
N ASP A 195 -8.13 -12.57 -14.62
CA ASP A 195 -8.48 -12.16 -13.26
C ASP A 195 -7.88 -10.77 -12.97
N ILE A 196 -8.67 -9.70 -13.07
CA ILE A 196 -8.21 -8.33 -12.80
C ILE A 196 -8.45 -7.99 -11.33
N CYS A 197 -7.39 -7.69 -10.58
CA CYS A 197 -7.47 -7.33 -9.16
C CYS A 197 -7.83 -5.87 -8.91
N MET A 198 -7.39 -4.95 -9.76
CA MET A 198 -7.69 -3.53 -9.62
C MET A 198 -7.68 -2.83 -10.97
N ILE A 199 -8.55 -1.84 -11.14
CA ILE A 199 -8.52 -0.87 -12.23
C ILE A 199 -8.30 0.51 -11.60
N PHE A 200 -7.45 1.32 -12.23
CA PHE A 200 -7.27 2.72 -11.89
C PHE A 200 -7.51 3.57 -13.12
N LEU A 201 -8.43 4.52 -13.00
CA LEU A 201 -8.79 5.44 -14.08
C LEU A 201 -8.16 6.80 -13.82
N LEU A 202 -7.39 7.29 -14.77
CA LEU A 202 -6.83 8.63 -14.78
C LEU A 202 -7.46 9.40 -15.92
N VAL A 203 -8.17 10.48 -15.58
CA VAL A 203 -8.90 11.30 -16.54
C VAL A 203 -8.42 12.74 -16.43
N ASP A 204 -7.99 13.31 -17.55
CA ASP A 204 -7.67 14.73 -17.70
C ASP A 204 -6.79 15.32 -16.58
N ALA A 205 -5.74 14.56 -16.20
CA ALA A 205 -4.83 14.97 -15.17
C ALA A 205 -3.82 16.01 -15.73
N PRO A 206 -3.63 17.16 -15.05
CA PRO A 206 -2.57 18.09 -15.37
C PRO A 206 -1.19 17.42 -15.42
N GLU A 207 -0.28 17.93 -16.27
CA GLU A 207 1.06 17.35 -16.48
C GLU A 207 1.92 17.27 -15.19
N ASP A 208 1.62 18.11 -14.20
CA ASP A 208 2.27 18.15 -12.90
C ASP A 208 1.72 17.15 -11.87
N GLN A 209 0.61 16.48 -12.16
CA GLN A 209 0.04 15.42 -11.31
C GLN A 209 0.55 14.03 -11.75
N LEU A 210 1.81 13.76 -11.44
CA LEU A 210 2.59 12.79 -12.18
C LEU A 210 2.70 11.40 -11.59
N MET A 211 2.29 11.19 -10.36
CA MET A 211 2.41 9.89 -9.72
C MET A 211 1.04 9.22 -9.65
N ALA A 212 0.89 8.08 -10.30
CA ALA A 212 -0.32 7.26 -10.26
C ALA A 212 -0.74 6.87 -8.81
N TYR A 213 0.18 6.99 -7.88
CA TYR A 213 0.01 6.67 -6.46
C TYR A 213 -0.08 7.91 -5.58
N GLN A 214 0.14 9.09 -6.12
CA GLN A 214 -0.09 10.34 -5.40
C GLN A 214 -1.54 10.78 -5.60
N HIS A 215 -2.26 10.72 -4.56
CA HIS A 215 -3.67 10.90 -4.31
C HIS A 215 -4.19 12.25 -4.77
N THR A 216 -4.69 12.29 -5.98
CA THR A 216 -5.51 13.40 -6.40
C THR A 216 -6.98 13.04 -6.19
N ALA A 217 -7.79 14.01 -5.80
CA ALA A 217 -9.23 13.84 -5.57
C ALA A 217 -10.02 13.36 -6.81
N ARG A 218 -9.36 13.09 -7.93
CA ARG A 218 -9.91 12.65 -9.21
C ARG A 218 -9.50 11.24 -9.64
N SER A 219 -8.74 10.52 -8.83
CA SER A 219 -8.39 9.15 -9.12
C SER A 219 -9.50 8.20 -8.65
N ASN A 220 -9.99 7.38 -9.55
CA ASN A 220 -10.99 6.36 -9.26
C ASN A 220 -10.30 4.99 -9.27
N PHE A 221 -10.15 4.40 -8.09
CA PHE A 221 -9.76 3.00 -7.94
C PHE A 221 -11.01 2.14 -7.93
N VAL A 222 -11.01 1.09 -8.74
CA VAL A 222 -12.07 0.08 -8.79
C VAL A 222 -11.46 -1.23 -8.31
N THR A 223 -11.93 -1.71 -7.17
CA THR A 223 -11.63 -3.02 -6.59
C THR A 223 -12.93 -3.79 -6.43
N HIS A 224 -12.85 -5.09 -6.18
CA HIS A 224 -14.04 -5.89 -5.89
C HIS A 224 -14.83 -5.28 -4.72
N LYS A 225 -16.16 -5.34 -4.79
CA LYS A 225 -17.05 -4.72 -3.79
C LYS A 225 -16.70 -5.12 -2.36
N GLY A 226 -16.44 -4.13 -1.52
CA GLY A 226 -16.07 -4.31 -0.13
C GLY A 226 -14.59 -4.61 0.11
N VAL A 227 -13.78 -4.65 -0.94
CA VAL A 227 -12.33 -4.82 -0.85
C VAL A 227 -11.67 -3.45 -0.81
N ASP A 228 -10.91 -3.20 0.24
CA ASP A 228 -10.12 -2.00 0.50
C ASP A 228 -8.90 -2.32 1.39
N LYS A 229 -8.10 -1.33 1.71
CA LYS A 229 -6.91 -1.52 2.58
C LYS A 229 -7.26 -2.10 3.96
N LEU A 230 -8.43 -1.75 4.54
CA LEU A 230 -8.86 -2.31 5.82
C LEU A 230 -9.26 -3.79 5.69
N PHE A 231 -9.99 -4.13 4.64
CA PHE A 231 -10.33 -5.51 4.34
C PHE A 231 -9.06 -6.36 4.18
N GLY A 232 -8.12 -5.90 3.34
CA GLY A 232 -6.86 -6.60 3.12
C GLY A 232 -6.03 -6.75 4.39
N ALA A 233 -5.96 -5.70 5.23
CA ALA A 233 -5.27 -5.78 6.52
C ALA A 233 -5.88 -6.83 7.45
N ARG A 234 -7.20 -6.96 7.49
CA ARG A 234 -7.89 -7.98 8.30
C ARG A 234 -7.58 -9.39 7.83
N VAL A 235 -7.71 -9.64 6.53
CA VAL A 235 -7.39 -10.96 5.96
C VAL A 235 -5.94 -11.36 6.23
N MET A 236 -5.00 -10.44 6.04
CA MET A 236 -3.59 -10.71 6.30
C MET A 236 -3.30 -10.86 7.81
N ALA A 237 -3.96 -10.08 8.68
CA ALA A 237 -3.82 -10.21 10.13
C ALA A 237 -4.31 -11.56 10.64
N ASP A 238 -5.42 -12.07 10.10
CA ASP A 238 -5.92 -13.42 10.40
C ASP A 238 -4.90 -14.48 9.98
N HIS A 239 -4.31 -14.34 8.79
CA HIS A 239 -3.27 -15.23 8.28
C HIS A 239 -2.00 -15.22 9.15
N LEU A 240 -1.63 -14.06 9.68
CA LEU A 240 -0.48 -13.88 10.57
C LEU A 240 -0.78 -14.18 12.04
N GLN A 241 -2.03 -14.50 12.39
CA GLN A 241 -2.49 -14.65 13.76
C GLN A 241 -2.19 -13.41 14.62
N CYS A 242 -2.39 -12.22 14.05
CA CYS A 242 -2.10 -10.93 14.63
C CYS A 242 -3.42 -10.16 14.86
N ASP A 243 -3.58 -9.53 16.03
CA ASP A 243 -4.75 -8.68 16.27
C ASP A 243 -4.48 -7.24 15.85
N LEU A 244 -5.26 -6.74 14.89
CA LEU A 244 -5.15 -5.36 14.46
C LEU A 244 -5.45 -4.35 15.58
N ARG A 245 -6.35 -4.68 16.51
CA ARG A 245 -6.70 -3.80 17.65
C ARG A 245 -5.56 -3.66 18.64
N ASP A 246 -4.64 -4.61 18.64
CA ASP A 246 -3.41 -4.57 19.41
C ASP A 246 -2.20 -4.11 18.56
N SER A 247 -2.42 -3.63 17.32
CA SER A 247 -1.36 -3.27 16.39
C SER A 247 -1.21 -1.75 16.23
N LEU A 248 -0.01 -1.33 15.81
CA LEU A 248 0.28 0.00 15.31
C LEU A 248 -0.05 0.07 13.82
N GLY A 249 -0.72 1.14 13.39
CA GLY A 249 -0.96 1.41 11.97
C GLY A 249 -0.36 2.76 11.58
N ALA A 250 0.35 2.85 10.46
CA ALA A 250 0.90 4.11 9.93
C ALA A 250 0.39 4.38 8.52
N GLY A 251 -0.08 5.62 8.26
CA GLY A 251 -0.60 6.06 6.97
C GLY A 251 -0.68 7.57 6.88
N ASP A 252 -0.93 8.11 5.68
CA ASP A 252 -0.91 9.55 5.40
C ASP A 252 -2.15 10.06 4.66
N THR A 253 -3.03 9.18 4.17
CA THR A 253 -4.19 9.57 3.37
C THR A 253 -5.50 8.91 3.83
N GLU A 254 -6.64 9.41 3.31
CA GLU A 254 -7.95 8.80 3.57
C GLU A 254 -8.11 7.40 2.95
N LEU A 255 -7.22 6.99 2.04
CA LEU A 255 -7.19 5.64 1.51
C LEU A 255 -6.65 4.63 2.53
N ASP A 256 -5.95 5.10 3.57
CA ASP A 256 -5.42 4.28 4.64
C ASP A 256 -6.49 3.96 5.70
N ASN A 257 -7.68 3.55 5.24
CA ASN A 257 -8.82 3.28 6.11
C ASN A 257 -8.57 2.13 7.11
N PHE A 258 -7.52 1.33 6.92
CA PHE A 258 -7.07 0.33 7.90
C PHE A 258 -6.67 0.99 9.24
N LEU A 259 -6.32 2.28 9.25
CA LEU A 259 -6.06 3.04 10.46
C LEU A 259 -7.27 3.08 11.42
N ALA A 260 -8.49 2.95 10.90
CA ALA A 260 -9.69 2.82 11.71
C ALA A 260 -9.81 1.45 12.41
N GLY A 261 -9.03 0.46 12.00
CA GLY A 261 -9.06 -0.90 12.53
C GLY A 261 -7.93 -1.24 13.49
N VAL A 262 -6.90 -0.39 13.62
CA VAL A 262 -5.75 -0.62 14.48
C VAL A 262 -5.96 -0.05 15.89
N GLY A 263 -5.13 -0.47 16.84
CA GLY A 263 -5.20 0.00 18.22
C GLY A 263 -4.61 1.39 18.42
N LEU A 264 -3.54 1.74 17.70
CA LEU A 264 -2.96 3.07 17.69
C LEU A 264 -2.60 3.48 16.25
N ALA A 265 -3.20 4.58 15.79
CA ALA A 265 -2.96 5.12 14.46
C ALA A 265 -1.89 6.22 14.47
N LEU A 266 -0.91 6.08 13.59
CA LEU A 266 0.20 7.00 13.36
C LEU A 266 -0.09 7.76 12.05
N LEU A 267 -0.50 9.01 12.16
CA LEU A 267 -0.84 9.86 11.01
C LEU A 267 0.40 10.63 10.58
N VAL A 268 0.95 10.27 9.42
CA VAL A 268 2.17 10.89 8.89
C VAL A 268 1.83 12.06 7.97
N GLY A 269 2.53 13.18 8.13
CA GLY A 269 2.31 14.37 7.32
C GLY A 269 1.20 15.28 7.85
N ASN A 270 0.77 16.23 6.99
CA ASN A 270 -0.12 17.32 7.39
C ASN A 270 -1.58 17.11 7.02
N ASN A 271 -1.94 15.96 6.46
CA ASN A 271 -3.31 15.69 6.04
C ASN A 271 -4.24 15.57 7.24
N GLN A 272 -5.43 16.13 7.12
CA GLN A 272 -6.50 15.90 8.09
C GLN A 272 -7.25 14.66 7.68
N LEU A 273 -7.05 13.57 8.41
CA LEU A 273 -7.74 12.30 8.17
C LEU A 273 -8.93 12.20 9.11
N ASN A 274 -10.10 11.94 8.53
CA ASN A 274 -11.36 11.81 9.26
C ASN A 274 -11.86 10.37 9.24
N PHE A 275 -11.20 9.48 9.96
CA PHE A 275 -11.71 8.12 10.15
C PHE A 275 -12.68 8.06 11.33
N ARG A 276 -13.87 7.50 11.09
CA ARG A 276 -14.79 7.18 12.19
C ARG A 276 -14.26 5.98 12.95
N GLY A 277 -14.08 6.12 14.26
CA GLY A 277 -13.70 4.99 15.14
C GLY A 277 -12.22 4.92 15.53
N LEU A 278 -11.42 5.91 15.22
CA LEU A 278 -10.05 6.01 15.76
C LEU A 278 -10.11 6.28 17.26
N ALA A 279 -9.69 5.28 18.06
CA ALA A 279 -9.65 5.42 19.52
C ALA A 279 -8.53 6.39 19.97
N ASP A 280 -7.30 6.14 19.50
CA ASP A 280 -6.13 6.96 19.79
C ASP A 280 -5.31 7.21 18.52
N THR A 281 -4.80 8.44 18.37
CA THR A 281 -3.98 8.86 17.24
C THR A 281 -2.75 9.63 17.71
N ILE A 282 -1.64 9.42 16.99
CA ILE A 282 -0.44 10.24 17.09
C ILE A 282 -0.19 10.87 15.72
N LYS A 283 -0.02 12.20 15.70
CA LYS A 283 0.37 12.94 14.49
C LYS A 283 1.89 13.06 14.42
N LEU A 284 2.44 12.76 13.25
CA LEU A 284 3.86 12.80 12.93
C LEU A 284 4.07 13.69 11.72
N ASN A 285 5.12 14.50 11.73
CA ASN A 285 5.35 15.44 10.64
C ASN A 285 5.94 14.76 9.38
N ASN A 286 6.65 13.65 9.56
CA ASN A 286 7.38 12.97 8.49
C ASN A 286 7.73 11.52 8.88
N SER A 287 8.30 10.78 7.93
CA SER A 287 8.72 9.38 8.12
C SER A 287 9.90 9.22 9.09
N GLN A 288 10.77 10.22 9.27
CA GLN A 288 11.84 10.13 10.26
C GLN A 288 11.25 10.08 11.68
N GLU A 289 10.21 10.87 11.95
CA GLU A 289 9.47 10.78 13.22
C GLU A 289 8.76 9.44 13.36
N LEU A 290 8.20 8.89 12.27
CA LEU A 290 7.63 7.53 12.25
C LEU A 290 8.68 6.52 12.66
N GLY A 291 9.86 6.54 12.05
CA GLY A 291 10.96 5.63 12.39
C GLY A 291 11.38 5.70 13.85
N ALA A 292 11.55 6.92 14.39
CA ALA A 292 11.89 7.13 15.79
C ALA A 292 10.81 6.59 16.75
N LEU A 293 9.52 6.78 16.40
CA LEU A 293 8.40 6.29 17.19
C LEU A 293 8.30 4.76 17.13
N LEU A 294 8.45 4.15 15.96
CA LEU A 294 8.48 2.69 15.81
C LEU A 294 9.61 2.08 16.64
N PHE A 295 10.80 2.66 16.58
CA PHE A 295 11.93 2.21 17.40
C PHE A 295 11.59 2.27 18.89
N ARG A 296 11.02 3.40 19.35
CA ARG A 296 10.63 3.58 20.77
C ARG A 296 9.52 2.62 21.20
N ALA A 297 8.52 2.37 20.34
CA ALA A 297 7.47 1.39 20.60
C ALA A 297 8.04 -0.01 20.84
N ALA A 298 9.04 -0.40 20.04
CA ALA A 298 9.69 -1.69 20.20
C ALA A 298 10.46 -1.79 21.54
N GLU A 299 11.11 -0.70 22.00
CA GLU A 299 11.76 -0.67 23.31
C GLU A 299 10.76 -0.82 24.44
N LEU A 300 9.67 -0.04 24.44
CA LEU A 300 8.62 -0.09 25.46
C LEU A 300 7.93 -1.47 25.53
N ALA A 301 7.72 -2.10 24.37
CA ALA A 301 7.18 -3.46 24.34
C ALA A 301 8.13 -4.48 24.98
N ALA A 302 9.44 -4.30 24.82
CA ALA A 302 10.44 -5.16 25.47
C ALA A 302 10.49 -4.92 26.98
N GLU A 303 10.41 -3.66 27.43
CA GLU A 303 10.33 -3.32 28.87
C GLU A 303 9.12 -4.03 29.52
N LYS A 304 7.95 -4.00 28.86
CA LYS A 304 6.73 -4.67 29.36
C LYS A 304 6.91 -6.19 29.45
N ALA A 305 7.53 -6.82 28.45
CA ALA A 305 7.73 -8.27 28.43
C ALA A 305 8.70 -8.78 29.50
N THR A 306 9.60 -7.91 30.02
CA THR A 306 10.55 -8.28 31.09
C THR A 306 9.98 -8.10 32.51
N HIS A 307 8.85 -7.38 32.66
CA HIS A 307 8.27 -7.05 33.97
C HIS A 307 6.89 -7.72 34.20
N GLY A 308 6.37 -8.43 33.22
CA GLY A 308 5.13 -9.22 33.29
C GLY A 308 5.42 -10.70 33.25
#